data_913e15884afe05ebb8887c08c4755949
#
_entry.id   913e15884afe05ebb8887c08c4755949
#
_cell.length_a   1.000
_cell.length_b   1.000
_cell.length_c   1.000
_cell.angle_alpha   90.00
_cell.angle_beta   90.00
_cell.angle_gamma   90.00
#
_symmetry.space_group_name_H-M   'P 1'
#
loop_
_entity.id
_entity.type
_entity.pdbx_description
1 polymer ?
#
loop_
_entity_poly.entity_id
_entity_poly.type
_entity_poly.pdbx_seq_one_letter_code
_entity_poly.pdbx_strand_id
1 'polypeptide(L)'
;MGMMILLSAVRRFALAPILALVAVLAMGASPVLAEPALWVVKDKDSTIYLFGTVHVLRPTTPWRSARITKAFEAADDVVMEIEQPEDPATTRALMLKYGLDRTTPLSSKLKPESYAKLQAAAQGMGFPPQALDVMRPWMAALTVSLTPLLRAGYDPESGVEKLLTAQAKAAGKPISAFETMEQQVRFFADMTPAQETQLLESTLDEIDDGPAKIDALVAAWAAGDQAELKRQMVDEMRSEYPDVYKLLLVDRNQDWAGQLKTRLAGSGVSFVAVGAGHLTGPDSLQAKLAELGIKAERVE
;
A
#
# COMPACT_ATOMS: atom_id res chain seq x y z
N MET A 1 63.82 8.27 50.08
CA MET A 1 62.99 9.48 50.21
C MET A 1 63.46 10.48 49.16
N GLY A 2 62.68 10.71 48.11
CA GLY A 2 62.98 11.73 47.09
C GLY A 2 63.33 11.15 45.75
N MET A 3 62.35 10.82 44.94
CA MET A 3 62.49 10.84 43.46
C MET A 3 61.12 10.68 42.83
N MET A 4 60.37 11.74 42.83
CA MET A 4 59.12 11.89 42.06
C MET A 4 58.87 13.40 41.88
N ILE A 5 59.35 13.97 40.83
CA ILE A 5 58.92 15.23 40.20
C ILE A 5 59.82 15.39 38.96
N LEU A 6 59.39 14.97 37.81
CA LEU A 6 59.79 15.46 36.45
C LEU A 6 59.19 14.54 35.38
N LEU A 7 57.92 14.70 35.10
CA LEU A 7 57.27 14.16 33.84
C LEU A 7 55.84 14.72 33.75
N SER A 8 55.71 16.01 33.56
CA SER A 8 54.41 16.64 33.27
C SER A 8 54.55 17.90 32.39
N ALA A 9 55.13 17.80 31.24
CA ALA A 9 55.19 18.95 30.32
C ALA A 9 55.36 18.62 28.84
N VAL A 10 54.91 17.45 28.33
CA VAL A 10 54.93 17.19 26.87
C VAL A 10 53.73 16.34 26.50
N ARG A 11 52.51 16.85 26.62
CA ARG A 11 51.30 16.22 26.01
C ARG A 11 50.11 17.15 25.93
N ARG A 12 50.28 18.37 25.42
CA ARG A 12 49.13 19.29 25.24
C ARG A 12 49.03 19.95 23.85
N PHE A 13 49.71 19.44 22.82
CA PHE A 13 49.66 20.10 21.48
C PHE A 13 49.33 19.22 20.29
N ALA A 14 48.82 18.01 20.44
CA ALA A 14 48.54 17.12 19.29
C ALA A 14 47.08 16.61 19.15
N LEU A 15 46.15 17.05 19.96
CA LEU A 15 44.75 16.54 19.91
C LEU A 15 43.71 17.53 19.35
N ALA A 16 44.07 18.81 19.21
CA ALA A 16 43.12 19.81 18.73
C ALA A 16 42.74 19.72 17.22
N PRO A 17 43.62 19.34 16.27
CA PRO A 17 43.23 19.27 14.87
C PRO A 17 42.47 18.01 14.49
N ILE A 18 42.56 16.91 15.25
CA ILE A 18 41.85 15.65 14.94
C ILE A 18 40.39 15.72 15.35
N LEU A 19 40.05 16.39 16.45
CA LEU A 19 38.68 16.62 16.86
C LEU A 19 37.91 17.58 15.94
N ALA A 20 38.58 18.55 15.34
CA ALA A 20 37.97 19.44 14.36
C ALA A 20 37.67 18.74 13.01
N LEU A 21 38.49 17.77 12.60
CA LEU A 21 38.30 17.02 11.35
C LEU A 21 37.13 15.98 11.49
N VAL A 22 36.98 15.39 12.67
CA VAL A 22 35.83 14.46 12.96
C VAL A 22 34.50 15.22 13.04
N ALA A 23 34.52 16.47 13.57
CA ALA A 23 33.30 17.30 13.64
C ALA A 23 32.85 17.79 12.25
N VAL A 24 33.76 18.00 11.29
CA VAL A 24 33.42 18.42 9.92
C VAL A 24 32.89 17.25 9.08
N LEU A 25 33.30 16.00 9.36
CA LEU A 25 32.74 14.81 8.69
C LEU A 25 31.36 14.38 9.24
N ALA A 26 30.98 14.84 10.45
CA ALA A 26 29.66 14.59 11.03
C ALA A 26 28.58 15.60 10.57
N MET A 27 28.94 16.67 9.87
CA MET A 27 27.99 17.68 9.37
C MET A 27 27.42 17.41 7.98
N GLY A 28 27.70 16.26 7.35
CA GLY A 28 27.35 15.99 5.96
C GLY A 28 26.20 15.00 5.71
N ALA A 29 25.66 14.35 6.72
CA ALA A 29 24.50 13.49 6.56
C ALA A 29 23.33 14.06 7.39
N SER A 30 22.57 14.98 6.81
CA SER A 30 21.19 15.15 7.26
C SER A 30 20.56 13.76 7.25
N PRO A 31 19.96 13.29 8.34
CA PRO A 31 19.21 12.07 8.28
C PRO A 31 18.17 12.27 7.16
N VAL A 32 18.29 11.51 6.08
CA VAL A 32 17.23 11.42 5.10
C VAL A 32 16.04 10.91 5.91
N LEU A 33 15.11 11.79 6.22
CA LEU A 33 13.87 11.40 6.89
C LEU A 33 13.27 10.30 6.02
N ALA A 34 13.10 9.13 6.61
CA ALA A 34 12.44 8.02 5.96
C ALA A 34 11.06 8.51 5.49
N GLU A 35 10.77 8.37 4.21
CA GLU A 35 9.51 8.82 3.61
C GLU A 35 9.06 7.82 2.54
N PRO A 36 7.75 7.70 2.28
CA PRO A 36 7.24 6.79 1.26
C PRO A 36 7.87 7.08 -0.10
N ALA A 37 8.09 6.01 -0.87
CA ALA A 37 8.71 6.11 -2.18
C ALA A 37 7.81 6.85 -3.17
N LEU A 38 8.40 7.77 -3.91
CA LEU A 38 7.80 8.48 -5.03
C LEU A 38 8.63 8.22 -6.28
N TRP A 39 7.96 7.94 -7.39
CA TRP A 39 8.60 7.71 -8.67
C TRP A 39 8.16 8.77 -9.68
N VAL A 40 8.94 8.97 -10.73
CA VAL A 40 8.61 9.90 -11.81
C VAL A 40 8.94 9.29 -13.16
N VAL A 41 8.02 9.48 -14.08
CA VAL A 41 8.18 9.21 -15.51
C VAL A 41 8.11 10.55 -16.23
N LYS A 42 9.01 10.80 -17.16
CA LYS A 42 9.07 12.06 -17.90
C LYS A 42 9.38 11.83 -19.36
N ASP A 43 8.85 12.68 -20.19
CA ASP A 43 9.32 12.89 -21.55
C ASP A 43 9.56 14.39 -21.80
N LYS A 44 9.37 14.86 -23.04
CA LYS A 44 9.68 16.25 -23.42
C LYS A 44 8.76 17.28 -22.76
N ASP A 45 7.47 16.98 -22.62
CA ASP A 45 6.41 17.90 -22.19
C ASP A 45 5.39 17.30 -21.22
N SER A 46 5.60 16.04 -20.79
CA SER A 46 4.81 15.34 -19.79
C SER A 46 5.62 14.94 -18.57
N THR A 47 5.00 14.98 -17.41
CA THR A 47 5.55 14.45 -16.16
C THR A 47 4.46 13.65 -15.44
N ILE A 48 4.73 12.39 -15.08
CA ILE A 48 3.83 11.53 -14.34
C ILE A 48 4.52 11.12 -13.05
N TYR A 49 4.00 11.54 -11.90
CA TYR A 49 4.43 11.02 -10.60
C TYR A 49 3.66 9.76 -10.26
N LEU A 50 4.35 8.72 -9.77
CA LEU A 50 3.74 7.47 -9.31
C LEU A 50 3.96 7.36 -7.81
N PHE A 51 2.89 7.27 -7.06
CA PHE A 51 2.90 7.21 -5.61
C PHE A 51 2.14 5.98 -5.10
N GLY A 52 2.81 5.18 -4.27
CA GLY A 52 2.21 4.01 -3.64
C GLY A 52 1.44 4.38 -2.39
N THR A 53 0.19 3.93 -2.30
CA THR A 53 -0.75 4.26 -1.21
C THR A 53 -1.03 3.07 -0.31
N VAL A 54 -1.57 3.34 0.87
CA VAL A 54 -2.09 2.36 1.83
C VAL A 54 -3.52 2.71 2.21
N HIS A 55 -4.43 1.74 2.09
CA HIS A 55 -5.88 1.96 2.21
C HIS A 55 -6.37 2.25 3.63
N VAL A 56 -5.64 1.79 4.63
CA VAL A 56 -5.97 1.99 6.05
C VAL A 56 -4.72 2.42 6.81
N LEU A 57 -4.80 3.50 7.56
CA LEU A 57 -3.71 4.02 8.39
C LEU A 57 -4.23 4.37 9.77
N ARG A 58 -3.32 4.42 10.75
CA ARG A 58 -3.65 5.16 11.98
C ARG A 58 -3.65 6.66 11.67
N PRO A 59 -4.59 7.44 12.21
CA PRO A 59 -4.69 8.89 11.92
C PRO A 59 -3.40 9.67 12.20
N THR A 60 -2.55 9.13 13.07
CA THR A 60 -1.28 9.75 13.47
C THR A 60 -0.08 9.33 12.62
N THR A 61 -0.27 8.44 11.62
CA THR A 61 0.84 7.94 10.79
C THR A 61 1.37 9.06 9.89
N PRO A 62 2.62 9.52 10.08
CA PRO A 62 3.21 10.53 9.22
C PRO A 62 3.65 9.88 7.90
N TRP A 63 3.13 10.38 6.79
CA TRP A 63 3.52 9.89 5.46
C TRP A 63 3.77 11.01 4.45
N ARG A 64 3.19 12.18 4.69
CA ARG A 64 3.21 13.28 3.74
C ARG A 64 4.50 14.09 3.88
N SER A 65 5.44 13.86 3.00
CA SER A 65 6.68 14.63 2.93
C SER A 65 6.51 15.90 2.09
N ALA A 66 7.49 16.81 2.20
CA ALA A 66 7.54 18.00 1.34
C ALA A 66 7.64 17.62 -0.15
N ARG A 67 8.30 16.51 -0.47
CA ARG A 67 8.48 15.97 -1.82
C ARG A 67 7.17 15.50 -2.41
N ILE A 68 6.41 14.68 -1.68
CA ILE A 68 5.08 14.21 -2.08
C ILE A 68 4.13 15.39 -2.24
N THR A 69 4.14 16.33 -1.28
CA THR A 69 3.33 17.55 -1.34
C THR A 69 3.62 18.36 -2.60
N LYS A 70 4.90 18.62 -2.90
CA LYS A 70 5.32 19.36 -4.09
C LYS A 70 4.88 18.67 -5.39
N ALA A 71 5.03 17.34 -5.48
CA ALA A 71 4.61 16.58 -6.64
C ALA A 71 3.09 16.64 -6.85
N PHE A 72 2.32 16.49 -5.76
CA PHE A 72 0.86 16.58 -5.78
C PHE A 72 0.37 17.99 -6.15
N GLU A 73 0.97 19.02 -5.59
CA GLU A 73 0.61 20.43 -5.89
C GLU A 73 0.91 20.82 -7.34
N ALA A 74 2.05 20.33 -7.89
CA ALA A 74 2.47 20.58 -9.26
C ALA A 74 1.60 19.86 -10.30
N ALA A 75 0.84 18.83 -9.90
CA ALA A 75 0.02 18.07 -10.84
C ALA A 75 -1.20 18.86 -11.31
N ASP A 76 -1.49 18.77 -12.61
CA ASP A 76 -2.68 19.32 -13.23
C ASP A 76 -3.91 18.45 -12.94
N ASP A 77 -3.72 17.13 -12.82
CA ASP A 77 -4.75 16.15 -12.53
C ASP A 77 -4.25 15.02 -11.60
N VAL A 78 -5.20 14.25 -11.07
CA VAL A 78 -4.93 13.09 -10.22
C VAL A 78 -5.55 11.85 -10.85
N VAL A 79 -4.76 10.77 -10.93
CA VAL A 79 -5.21 9.47 -11.41
C VAL A 79 -5.21 8.49 -10.24
N MET A 80 -6.36 7.96 -9.91
CA MET A 80 -6.54 6.98 -8.85
C MET A 80 -6.53 5.56 -9.41
N GLU A 81 -6.35 4.59 -8.54
CA GLU A 81 -6.50 3.18 -8.89
C GLU A 81 -7.94 2.88 -9.35
N ILE A 82 -8.91 3.36 -8.57
CA ILE A 82 -10.33 3.09 -8.75
C ILE A 82 -11.12 4.37 -8.81
N GLU A 83 -12.08 4.42 -9.72
CA GLU A 83 -13.13 5.43 -9.68
C GLU A 83 -13.98 5.24 -8.40
N GLN A 84 -13.95 6.25 -7.53
CA GLN A 84 -14.78 6.22 -6.33
C GLN A 84 -16.16 6.78 -6.65
N PRO A 85 -17.23 5.95 -6.54
CA PRO A 85 -18.59 6.43 -6.72
C PRO A 85 -18.87 7.58 -5.73
N GLU A 86 -19.50 8.65 -6.20
CA GLU A 86 -19.93 9.75 -5.34
C GLU A 86 -20.99 9.29 -4.32
N ASP A 87 -21.83 8.33 -4.72
CA ASP A 87 -22.86 7.74 -3.87
C ASP A 87 -22.39 6.40 -3.27
N PRO A 88 -22.23 6.30 -1.93
CA PRO A 88 -21.92 5.06 -1.24
C PRO A 88 -22.93 3.92 -1.48
N ALA A 89 -24.17 4.25 -1.88
CA ALA A 89 -25.17 3.25 -2.21
C ALA A 89 -24.76 2.42 -3.44
N THR A 90 -24.04 3.00 -4.40
CA THR A 90 -23.53 2.29 -5.56
C THR A 90 -22.54 1.21 -5.15
N THR A 91 -21.55 1.52 -4.32
CA THR A 91 -20.61 0.52 -3.79
C THR A 91 -21.34 -0.59 -3.03
N ARG A 92 -22.29 -0.21 -2.16
CA ARG A 92 -23.09 -1.18 -1.42
C ARG A 92 -23.88 -2.10 -2.36
N ALA A 93 -24.51 -1.57 -3.40
CA ALA A 93 -25.27 -2.35 -4.37
C ALA A 93 -24.39 -3.37 -5.11
N LEU A 94 -23.17 -2.99 -5.51
CA LEU A 94 -22.20 -3.89 -6.12
C LEU A 94 -21.75 -4.99 -5.16
N MET A 95 -21.42 -4.65 -3.92
CA MET A 95 -21.04 -5.63 -2.90
C MET A 95 -22.17 -6.63 -2.62
N LEU A 96 -23.42 -6.18 -2.53
CA LEU A 96 -24.58 -7.06 -2.35
C LEU A 96 -24.87 -7.92 -3.59
N LYS A 97 -24.72 -7.36 -4.79
CA LYS A 97 -24.92 -8.06 -6.06
C LYS A 97 -23.94 -9.22 -6.23
N TYR A 98 -22.67 -9.00 -5.94
CA TYR A 98 -21.59 -9.93 -6.24
C TYR A 98 -21.10 -10.75 -5.03
N GLY A 99 -21.30 -10.24 -3.81
CA GLY A 99 -20.76 -10.82 -2.58
C GLY A 99 -21.72 -11.75 -1.82
N LEU A 100 -22.98 -11.86 -2.23
CA LEU A 100 -23.95 -12.72 -1.55
C LEU A 100 -24.26 -14.01 -2.35
N ASP A 101 -24.38 -15.11 -1.61
CA ASP A 101 -24.94 -16.38 -2.09
C ASP A 101 -26.05 -16.81 -1.13
N ARG A 102 -27.29 -16.72 -1.59
CA ARG A 102 -28.47 -17.08 -0.78
C ARG A 102 -28.93 -18.53 -0.98
N THR A 103 -28.23 -19.26 -1.85
CA THR A 103 -28.59 -20.64 -2.22
C THR A 103 -27.77 -21.66 -1.45
N THR A 104 -26.50 -21.36 -1.20
CA THR A 104 -25.55 -22.28 -0.57
C THR A 104 -24.88 -21.57 0.60
N PRO A 105 -25.18 -21.95 1.85
CA PRO A 105 -24.62 -21.27 3.01
C PRO A 105 -23.11 -21.44 3.09
N LEU A 106 -22.41 -20.41 3.57
CA LEU A 106 -20.96 -20.38 3.68
C LEU A 106 -20.44 -21.52 4.57
N SER A 107 -21.18 -21.86 5.64
CA SER A 107 -20.89 -23.01 6.51
C SER A 107 -20.74 -24.34 5.78
N SER A 108 -21.43 -24.53 4.65
CA SER A 108 -21.32 -25.75 3.85
C SER A 108 -20.13 -25.78 2.89
N LYS A 109 -19.44 -24.63 2.71
CA LYS A 109 -18.29 -24.46 1.81
C LYS A 109 -16.95 -24.59 2.53
N LEU A 110 -16.96 -24.55 3.88
CA LEU A 110 -15.77 -24.53 4.72
C LEU A 110 -15.60 -25.84 5.47
N LYS A 111 -14.36 -26.17 5.81
CA LYS A 111 -14.07 -27.21 6.79
C LYS A 111 -14.60 -26.79 8.17
N PRO A 112 -14.96 -27.75 9.04
CA PRO A 112 -15.48 -27.42 10.39
C PRO A 112 -14.57 -26.51 11.21
N GLU A 113 -13.26 -26.69 11.12
CA GLU A 113 -12.25 -25.85 11.79
C GLU A 113 -12.24 -24.41 11.27
N SER A 114 -12.28 -24.22 9.94
CA SER A 114 -12.33 -22.89 9.31
C SER A 114 -13.65 -22.18 9.63
N TYR A 115 -14.76 -22.93 9.65
CA TYR A 115 -16.05 -22.36 10.05
C TYR A 115 -16.07 -21.94 11.52
N ALA A 116 -15.46 -22.71 12.42
CA ALA A 116 -15.35 -22.33 13.83
C ALA A 116 -14.54 -21.03 14.01
N LYS A 117 -13.43 -20.85 13.26
CA LYS A 117 -12.67 -19.60 13.24
C LYS A 117 -13.51 -18.43 12.71
N LEU A 118 -14.26 -18.65 11.64
CA LEU A 118 -15.18 -17.64 11.08
C LEU A 118 -16.24 -17.21 12.10
N GLN A 119 -16.83 -18.18 12.83
CA GLN A 119 -17.79 -17.87 13.89
C GLN A 119 -17.17 -17.05 15.02
N ALA A 120 -15.96 -17.39 15.46
CA ALA A 120 -15.23 -16.62 16.48
C ALA A 120 -14.94 -15.20 16.00
N ALA A 121 -14.52 -15.02 14.75
CA ALA A 121 -14.32 -13.72 14.13
C ALA A 121 -15.63 -12.91 14.10
N ALA A 122 -16.76 -13.51 13.67
CA ALA A 122 -18.07 -12.87 13.65
C ALA A 122 -18.51 -12.39 15.04
N GLN A 123 -18.39 -13.26 16.05
CA GLN A 123 -18.68 -12.92 17.45
C GLN A 123 -17.78 -11.76 17.92
N GLY A 124 -16.50 -11.82 17.58
CA GLY A 124 -15.59 -10.74 17.83
C GLY A 124 -16.03 -9.41 17.23
N MET A 125 -16.72 -9.38 16.11
CA MET A 125 -17.31 -8.19 15.47
C MET A 125 -18.66 -7.77 16.06
N GLY A 126 -19.22 -8.56 16.97
CA GLY A 126 -20.55 -8.33 17.51
C GLY A 126 -21.68 -8.81 16.56
N PHE A 127 -21.35 -9.61 15.54
CA PHE A 127 -22.34 -10.20 14.65
C PHE A 127 -22.78 -11.58 15.15
N PRO A 128 -24.06 -11.97 14.95
CA PRO A 128 -24.44 -13.37 15.08
C PRO A 128 -23.60 -14.21 14.12
N PRO A 129 -23.09 -15.38 14.54
CA PRO A 129 -22.27 -16.24 13.67
C PRO A 129 -22.89 -16.53 12.31
N GLN A 130 -24.22 -16.64 12.28
CA GLN A 130 -24.99 -16.93 11.06
C GLN A 130 -25.11 -15.72 10.11
N ALA A 131 -24.79 -14.52 10.55
CA ALA A 131 -24.89 -13.32 9.71
C ALA A 131 -23.96 -13.37 8.49
N LEU A 132 -22.86 -14.14 8.58
CA LEU A 132 -21.89 -14.30 7.48
C LEU A 132 -22.29 -15.46 6.54
N ASP A 133 -23.25 -16.31 6.88
CA ASP A 133 -23.60 -17.51 6.11
C ASP A 133 -24.17 -17.22 4.72
N VAL A 134 -24.68 -16.03 4.50
CA VAL A 134 -25.19 -15.58 3.20
C VAL A 134 -24.11 -14.95 2.32
N MET A 135 -22.88 -14.81 2.82
CA MET A 135 -21.78 -14.22 2.07
C MET A 135 -21.07 -15.27 1.22
N ARG A 136 -20.56 -14.84 0.09
CA ARG A 136 -19.53 -15.60 -0.63
C ARG A 136 -18.22 -15.60 0.17
N PRO A 137 -17.34 -16.61 0.03
CA PRO A 137 -16.13 -16.68 0.83
C PRO A 137 -15.23 -15.43 0.70
N TRP A 138 -15.08 -14.86 -0.50
CA TRP A 138 -14.28 -13.65 -0.69
C TRP A 138 -14.82 -12.43 0.08
N MET A 139 -16.14 -12.27 0.12
CA MET A 139 -16.77 -11.17 0.86
C MET A 139 -16.62 -11.35 2.36
N ALA A 140 -16.75 -12.59 2.84
CA ALA A 140 -16.50 -12.91 4.25
C ALA A 140 -15.04 -12.62 4.62
N ALA A 141 -14.08 -13.00 3.78
CA ALA A 141 -12.65 -12.72 3.99
C ALA A 141 -12.40 -11.22 4.17
N LEU A 142 -12.87 -10.38 3.24
CA LEU A 142 -12.73 -8.92 3.35
C LEU A 142 -13.43 -8.35 4.60
N THR A 143 -14.58 -8.93 4.98
CA THR A 143 -15.33 -8.47 6.15
C THR A 143 -14.57 -8.77 7.45
N VAL A 144 -14.03 -9.99 7.61
CA VAL A 144 -13.36 -10.38 8.85
C VAL A 144 -11.96 -9.77 8.98
N SER A 145 -11.25 -9.52 7.88
CA SER A 145 -9.91 -8.93 7.91
C SER A 145 -9.89 -7.50 8.43
N LEU A 146 -10.95 -6.73 8.22
CA LEU A 146 -10.98 -5.32 8.61
C LEU A 146 -11.12 -5.11 10.13
N THR A 147 -11.85 -5.98 10.81
CA THR A 147 -12.20 -5.77 12.24
C THR A 147 -10.99 -5.72 13.18
N PRO A 148 -10.00 -6.64 13.12
CA PRO A 148 -8.80 -6.55 13.94
C PRO A 148 -8.05 -5.24 13.72
N LEU A 149 -8.01 -4.75 12.47
CA LEU A 149 -7.34 -3.49 12.12
C LEU A 149 -8.04 -2.28 12.77
N LEU A 150 -9.37 -2.22 12.69
CA LEU A 150 -10.15 -1.15 13.34
C LEU A 150 -9.91 -1.14 14.86
N ARG A 151 -9.86 -2.31 15.49
CA ARG A 151 -9.56 -2.45 16.94
C ARG A 151 -8.13 -2.03 17.28
N ALA A 152 -7.18 -2.23 16.38
CA ALA A 152 -5.80 -1.78 16.54
C ALA A 152 -5.62 -0.27 16.26
N GLY A 153 -6.72 0.47 16.01
CA GLY A 153 -6.71 1.91 15.78
C GLY A 153 -6.42 2.33 14.35
N TYR A 154 -6.50 1.39 13.40
CA TYR A 154 -6.49 1.72 11.97
C TYR A 154 -7.85 2.28 11.56
N ASP A 155 -7.84 3.24 10.64
CA ASP A 155 -9.03 3.94 10.18
C ASP A 155 -9.00 4.02 8.64
N PRO A 156 -10.00 3.45 7.94
CA PRO A 156 -10.14 3.60 6.49
C PRO A 156 -10.30 5.07 6.04
N GLU A 157 -10.83 5.96 6.91
CA GLU A 157 -10.93 7.38 6.58
C GLU A 157 -9.55 8.07 6.54
N SER A 158 -8.55 7.46 7.18
CA SER A 158 -7.15 7.89 7.14
C SER A 158 -6.37 7.27 5.97
N GLY A 159 -7.02 6.47 5.12
CA GLY A 159 -6.43 5.92 3.90
C GLY A 159 -5.89 7.02 2.99
N VAL A 160 -4.71 6.78 2.42
CA VAL A 160 -4.01 7.80 1.61
C VAL A 160 -4.83 8.22 0.42
N GLU A 161 -5.49 7.30 -0.25
CA GLU A 161 -6.37 7.58 -1.41
C GLU A 161 -7.51 8.51 -1.06
N LYS A 162 -8.15 8.31 0.09
CA LYS A 162 -9.23 9.19 0.55
C LYS A 162 -8.73 10.61 0.81
N LEU A 163 -7.58 10.71 1.49
CA LEU A 163 -6.98 12.00 1.79
C LEU A 163 -6.55 12.74 0.51
N LEU A 164 -5.94 12.04 -0.45
CA LEU A 164 -5.56 12.62 -1.74
C LEU A 164 -6.78 13.01 -2.57
N THR A 165 -7.82 12.17 -2.61
CA THR A 165 -9.09 12.47 -3.29
C THR A 165 -9.76 13.72 -2.72
N ALA A 166 -9.84 13.83 -1.38
CA ALA A 166 -10.42 15.00 -0.72
C ALA A 166 -9.63 16.28 -1.06
N GLN A 167 -8.31 16.19 -1.08
CA GLN A 167 -7.45 17.33 -1.41
C GLN A 167 -7.52 17.71 -2.89
N ALA A 168 -7.59 16.74 -3.81
CA ALA A 168 -7.78 16.99 -5.23
C ALA A 168 -9.10 17.72 -5.49
N LYS A 169 -10.19 17.24 -4.88
CA LYS A 169 -11.51 17.90 -4.94
C LYS A 169 -11.46 19.34 -4.38
N ALA A 170 -10.83 19.54 -3.23
CA ALA A 170 -10.69 20.86 -2.62
C ALA A 170 -9.85 21.83 -3.48
N ALA A 171 -8.86 21.32 -4.21
CA ALA A 171 -8.04 22.09 -5.13
C ALA A 171 -8.65 22.24 -6.53
N GLY A 172 -9.83 21.67 -6.79
CA GLY A 172 -10.48 21.69 -8.11
C GLY A 172 -9.71 20.91 -9.19
N LYS A 173 -8.84 19.96 -8.81
CA LYS A 173 -8.11 19.14 -9.76
C LYS A 173 -9.02 18.05 -10.34
N PRO A 174 -9.01 17.83 -11.67
CA PRO A 174 -9.65 16.67 -12.27
C PRO A 174 -9.16 15.37 -11.66
N ILE A 175 -10.09 14.43 -11.42
CA ILE A 175 -9.77 13.10 -10.92
C ILE A 175 -10.24 12.09 -11.95
N SER A 176 -9.37 11.19 -12.36
CA SER A 176 -9.68 10.03 -13.18
C SER A 176 -9.18 8.75 -12.50
N ALA A 177 -9.50 7.60 -13.04
CA ALA A 177 -9.02 6.33 -12.49
C ALA A 177 -8.71 5.33 -13.61
N PHE A 178 -7.90 4.32 -13.28
CA PHE A 178 -7.60 3.22 -14.20
C PHE A 178 -8.77 2.25 -14.33
N GLU A 179 -9.51 2.03 -13.26
CA GLU A 179 -10.56 1.01 -13.13
C GLU A 179 -11.83 1.57 -12.51
N THR A 180 -12.95 0.95 -12.86
CA THR A 180 -14.23 1.20 -12.18
C THR A 180 -14.34 0.38 -10.90
N MET A 181 -15.21 0.80 -9.99
CA MET A 181 -15.53 0.04 -8.77
C MET A 181 -16.07 -1.37 -9.12
N GLU A 182 -16.87 -1.52 -10.18
CA GLU A 182 -17.41 -2.83 -10.58
C GLU A 182 -16.28 -3.77 -11.06
N GLN A 183 -15.29 -3.26 -11.81
CA GLN A 183 -14.13 -4.06 -12.22
C GLN A 183 -13.37 -4.58 -10.99
N GLN A 184 -13.14 -3.74 -9.98
CA GLN A 184 -12.47 -4.17 -8.75
C GLN A 184 -13.24 -5.25 -7.98
N VAL A 185 -14.54 -5.06 -7.80
CA VAL A 185 -15.39 -6.06 -7.12
C VAL A 185 -15.36 -7.38 -7.90
N ARG A 186 -15.32 -7.32 -9.23
CA ARG A 186 -15.29 -8.51 -10.08
C ARG A 186 -13.97 -9.28 -9.99
N PHE A 187 -12.83 -8.67 -9.68
CA PHE A 187 -11.59 -9.44 -9.43
C PHE A 187 -11.79 -10.51 -8.35
N PHE A 188 -12.55 -10.20 -7.31
CA PHE A 188 -12.90 -11.17 -6.27
C PHE A 188 -14.09 -12.04 -6.67
N ALA A 189 -15.11 -11.43 -7.28
CA ALA A 189 -16.34 -12.12 -7.64
C ALA A 189 -16.19 -13.15 -8.77
N ASP A 190 -15.20 -12.97 -9.64
CA ASP A 190 -14.90 -13.87 -10.76
C ASP A 190 -13.86 -14.97 -10.37
N MET A 191 -13.40 -15.00 -9.12
CA MET A 191 -12.62 -16.12 -8.59
C MET A 191 -13.39 -17.41 -8.64
N THR A 192 -12.68 -18.52 -8.86
CA THR A 192 -13.27 -19.86 -8.74
C THR A 192 -13.67 -20.13 -7.28
N PRO A 193 -14.67 -21.00 -7.02
CA PRO A 193 -15.06 -21.35 -5.65
C PRO A 193 -13.89 -21.83 -4.78
N ALA A 194 -12.91 -22.52 -5.36
CA ALA A 194 -11.72 -22.96 -4.65
C ALA A 194 -10.82 -21.78 -4.25
N GLN A 195 -10.60 -20.81 -5.13
CA GLN A 195 -9.83 -19.59 -4.85
C GLN A 195 -10.47 -18.73 -3.77
N GLU A 196 -11.81 -18.55 -3.84
CA GLU A 196 -12.55 -17.82 -2.80
C GLU A 196 -12.42 -18.48 -1.42
N THR A 197 -12.57 -19.82 -1.37
CA THR A 197 -12.45 -20.58 -0.12
C THR A 197 -11.02 -20.49 0.43
N GLN A 198 -10.00 -20.64 -0.42
CA GLN A 198 -8.60 -20.51 -0.05
C GLN A 198 -8.29 -19.10 0.51
N LEU A 199 -8.81 -18.05 -0.14
CA LEU A 199 -8.67 -16.67 0.35
C LEU A 199 -9.26 -16.50 1.76
N LEU A 200 -10.45 -17.05 2.01
CA LEU A 200 -11.07 -16.97 3.33
C LEU A 200 -10.29 -17.80 4.37
N GLU A 201 -9.90 -19.02 4.04
CA GLU A 201 -9.16 -19.89 4.97
C GLU A 201 -7.82 -19.27 5.36
N SER A 202 -7.03 -18.75 4.40
CA SER A 202 -5.78 -18.05 4.71
C SER A 202 -6.00 -16.79 5.55
N THR A 203 -7.05 -16.01 5.26
CA THR A 203 -7.42 -14.84 6.08
C THR A 203 -7.73 -15.23 7.53
N LEU A 204 -8.46 -16.33 7.72
CA LEU A 204 -8.82 -16.82 9.07
C LEU A 204 -7.61 -17.39 9.82
N ASP A 205 -6.64 -17.97 9.12
CA ASP A 205 -5.41 -18.49 9.72
C ASP A 205 -4.51 -17.36 10.23
N GLU A 206 -4.55 -16.20 9.59
CA GLU A 206 -3.70 -15.05 9.88
C GLU A 206 -4.39 -13.93 10.66
N ILE A 207 -5.66 -14.09 11.02
CA ILE A 207 -6.49 -13.00 11.55
C ILE A 207 -5.93 -12.37 12.83
N ASP A 208 -5.31 -13.16 13.70
CA ASP A 208 -4.76 -12.70 14.97
C ASP A 208 -3.43 -11.93 14.77
N ASP A 209 -2.68 -12.28 13.75
CA ASP A 209 -1.41 -11.64 13.39
C ASP A 209 -1.59 -10.40 12.51
N GLY A 210 -2.79 -10.20 11.97
CA GLY A 210 -3.12 -9.14 11.02
C GLY A 210 -2.64 -7.75 11.46
N PRO A 211 -2.94 -7.28 12.69
CA PRO A 211 -2.49 -5.97 13.14
C PRO A 211 -0.97 -5.80 13.15
N ALA A 212 -0.21 -6.83 13.58
CA ALA A 212 1.25 -6.79 13.59
C ALA A 212 1.85 -6.80 12.18
N LYS A 213 1.26 -7.58 11.26
CA LYS A 213 1.65 -7.60 9.84
C LYS A 213 1.42 -6.23 9.19
N ILE A 214 0.27 -5.61 9.43
CA ILE A 214 -0.03 -4.28 8.92
C ILE A 214 0.88 -3.21 9.55
N ASP A 215 1.21 -3.30 10.84
CA ASP A 215 2.18 -2.39 11.47
C ASP A 215 3.54 -2.47 10.79
N ALA A 216 4.04 -3.66 10.51
CA ALA A 216 5.31 -3.85 9.82
C ALA A 216 5.26 -3.34 8.36
N LEU A 217 4.16 -3.60 7.66
CA LEU A 217 3.94 -3.12 6.29
C LEU A 217 3.89 -1.59 6.23
N VAL A 218 3.12 -0.96 7.10
CA VAL A 218 3.02 0.51 7.17
C VAL A 218 4.35 1.14 7.54
N ALA A 219 5.12 0.53 8.45
CA ALA A 219 6.46 1.00 8.79
C ALA A 219 7.42 0.93 7.59
N ALA A 220 7.43 -0.19 6.85
CA ALA A 220 8.23 -0.34 5.64
C ALA A 220 7.83 0.67 4.56
N TRP A 221 6.51 0.84 4.35
CA TRP A 221 5.98 1.81 3.40
C TRP A 221 6.37 3.25 3.77
N ALA A 222 6.16 3.65 5.02
CA ALA A 222 6.51 4.99 5.50
C ALA A 222 8.02 5.27 5.44
N ALA A 223 8.85 4.23 5.54
CA ALA A 223 10.29 4.31 5.35
C ALA A 223 10.74 4.28 3.88
N GLY A 224 9.84 4.01 2.94
CA GLY A 224 10.18 3.81 1.52
C GLY A 224 11.04 2.57 1.27
N ASP A 225 10.98 1.57 2.16
CA ASP A 225 11.73 0.31 2.08
C ASP A 225 11.08 -0.64 1.07
N GLN A 226 11.51 -0.55 -0.18
CA GLN A 226 10.99 -1.36 -1.28
C GLN A 226 11.34 -2.85 -1.13
N ALA A 227 12.44 -3.18 -0.48
CA ALA A 227 12.84 -4.58 -0.28
C ALA A 227 11.91 -5.27 0.72
N GLU A 228 11.60 -4.60 1.82
CA GLU A 228 10.68 -5.12 2.83
C GLU A 228 9.24 -5.15 2.34
N LEU A 229 8.78 -4.12 1.61
CA LEU A 229 7.47 -4.15 0.95
C LEU A 229 7.34 -5.31 -0.02
N LYS A 230 8.38 -5.57 -0.84
CA LYS A 230 8.40 -6.72 -1.76
C LYS A 230 8.24 -8.03 -0.99
N ARG A 231 8.99 -8.20 0.09
CA ARG A 231 8.93 -9.42 0.92
C ARG A 231 7.54 -9.64 1.50
N GLN A 232 6.89 -8.59 2.02
CA GLN A 232 5.60 -8.68 2.69
C GLN A 232 4.39 -8.75 1.75
N MET A 233 4.42 -8.05 0.61
CA MET A 233 3.25 -7.91 -0.27
C MET A 233 3.31 -8.78 -1.52
N VAL A 234 4.53 -9.13 -1.99
CA VAL A 234 4.70 -9.71 -3.32
C VAL A 234 5.21 -11.15 -3.25
N ASP A 235 6.26 -11.41 -2.47
CA ASP A 235 6.98 -12.70 -2.55
C ASP A 235 6.08 -13.88 -2.14
N GLU A 236 5.33 -13.76 -1.04
CA GLU A 236 4.40 -14.78 -0.59
C GLU A 236 3.25 -14.99 -1.58
N MET A 237 2.57 -13.91 -1.98
CA MET A 237 1.47 -14.00 -2.94
C MET A 237 1.93 -14.63 -4.26
N ARG A 238 3.12 -14.26 -4.74
CA ARG A 238 3.69 -14.79 -5.99
C ARG A 238 4.04 -16.27 -5.88
N SER A 239 4.55 -16.74 -4.73
CA SER A 239 4.96 -18.13 -4.55
C SER A 239 3.80 -19.06 -4.23
N GLU A 240 2.88 -18.64 -3.39
CA GLU A 240 1.81 -19.48 -2.86
C GLU A 240 0.49 -19.32 -3.60
N TYR A 241 0.25 -18.13 -4.17
CA TYR A 241 -1.00 -17.78 -4.86
C TYR A 241 -0.74 -17.14 -6.24
N PRO A 242 -0.02 -17.81 -7.16
CA PRO A 242 0.45 -17.23 -8.42
C PRO A 242 -0.69 -16.71 -9.32
N ASP A 243 -1.84 -17.37 -9.33
CA ASP A 243 -3.00 -16.93 -10.10
C ASP A 243 -3.63 -15.66 -9.53
N VAL A 244 -3.68 -15.55 -8.20
CA VAL A 244 -4.16 -14.34 -7.49
C VAL A 244 -3.17 -13.19 -7.69
N TYR A 245 -1.87 -13.47 -7.58
CA TYR A 245 -0.81 -12.51 -7.89
C TYR A 245 -0.94 -11.97 -9.31
N LYS A 246 -1.12 -12.88 -10.28
CA LYS A 246 -1.31 -12.49 -11.68
C LYS A 246 -2.54 -11.58 -11.86
N LEU A 247 -3.69 -11.98 -11.31
CA LEU A 247 -4.95 -11.26 -11.41
C LEU A 247 -4.91 -9.88 -10.74
N LEU A 248 -4.41 -9.82 -9.50
CA LEU A 248 -4.48 -8.60 -8.70
C LEU A 248 -3.35 -7.61 -8.97
N LEU A 249 -2.20 -8.04 -9.50
CA LEU A 249 -1.05 -7.17 -9.73
C LEU A 249 -0.57 -7.18 -11.18
N VAL A 250 -0.22 -8.35 -11.74
CA VAL A 250 0.49 -8.39 -13.03
C VAL A 250 -0.36 -7.87 -14.18
N ASP A 251 -1.58 -8.42 -14.34
CA ASP A 251 -2.46 -8.07 -15.45
C ASP A 251 -2.92 -6.60 -15.35
N ARG A 252 -3.18 -6.13 -14.14
CA ARG A 252 -3.56 -4.73 -13.89
C ARG A 252 -2.39 -3.78 -14.19
N ASN A 253 -1.19 -4.08 -13.70
CA ASN A 253 0.00 -3.28 -14.00
C ASN A 253 0.31 -3.22 -15.49
N GLN A 254 0.08 -4.33 -16.22
CA GLN A 254 0.25 -4.36 -17.67
C GLN A 254 -0.74 -3.43 -18.38
N ASP A 255 -2.03 -3.46 -17.98
CA ASP A 255 -3.06 -2.59 -18.55
C ASP A 255 -2.78 -1.12 -18.21
N TRP A 256 -2.47 -0.81 -16.94
CA TRP A 256 -2.18 0.55 -16.50
C TRP A 256 -0.93 1.13 -17.15
N ALA A 257 0.09 0.32 -17.42
CA ALA A 257 1.28 0.76 -18.17
C ALA A 257 0.90 1.21 -19.59
N GLY A 258 -0.04 0.52 -20.26
CA GLY A 258 -0.60 0.93 -21.54
C GLY A 258 -1.33 2.28 -21.45
N GLN A 259 -2.17 2.46 -20.43
CA GLN A 259 -2.88 3.71 -20.20
C GLN A 259 -1.91 4.87 -19.87
N LEU A 260 -0.87 4.62 -19.06
CA LEU A 260 0.16 5.62 -18.74
C LEU A 260 1.01 5.98 -19.96
N LYS A 261 1.33 5.03 -20.85
CA LYS A 261 2.00 5.32 -22.11
C LYS A 261 1.17 6.27 -22.99
N THR A 262 -0.15 6.07 -23.05
CA THR A 262 -1.06 6.96 -23.77
C THR A 262 -1.09 8.35 -23.13
N ARG A 263 -1.12 8.42 -21.81
CA ARG A 263 -1.11 9.68 -21.07
C ARG A 263 0.22 10.44 -21.24
N LEU A 264 1.35 9.72 -21.26
CA LEU A 264 2.68 10.29 -21.46
C LEU A 264 2.82 10.93 -22.86
N ALA A 265 2.13 10.40 -23.88
CA ALA A 265 2.11 10.97 -25.22
C ALA A 265 1.29 12.29 -25.31
N GLY A 266 0.64 12.71 -24.25
CA GLY A 266 0.00 14.02 -24.11
C GLY A 266 0.98 15.09 -23.61
N SER A 267 0.51 15.97 -22.72
CA SER A 267 1.36 16.99 -22.08
C SER A 267 0.82 17.31 -20.68
N GLY A 268 1.66 17.93 -19.83
CA GLY A 268 1.28 18.37 -18.50
C GLY A 268 1.80 17.45 -17.38
N VAL A 269 1.28 17.65 -16.18
CA VAL A 269 1.74 16.96 -14.98
C VAL A 269 0.60 16.15 -14.37
N SER A 270 0.78 14.84 -14.19
CA SER A 270 -0.19 13.97 -13.52
C SER A 270 0.37 13.38 -12.23
N PHE A 271 -0.48 13.25 -11.22
CA PHE A 271 -0.16 12.52 -9.99
C PHE A 271 -0.98 11.24 -9.93
N VAL A 272 -0.30 10.10 -10.03
CA VAL A 272 -0.89 8.76 -10.02
C VAL A 272 -0.77 8.17 -8.63
N ALA A 273 -1.88 7.79 -8.02
CA ALA A 273 -1.97 7.19 -6.70
C ALA A 273 -2.60 5.80 -6.78
N VAL A 274 -1.78 4.78 -6.55
CA VAL A 274 -2.17 3.35 -6.63
C VAL A 274 -1.65 2.60 -5.42
N GLY A 275 -2.25 1.47 -5.06
CA GLY A 275 -1.79 0.66 -3.93
C GLY A 275 -0.29 0.35 -4.01
N ALA A 276 0.42 0.43 -2.87
CA ALA A 276 1.88 0.29 -2.81
C ALA A 276 2.41 -1.02 -3.42
N GLY A 277 1.61 -2.10 -3.38
CA GLY A 277 1.94 -3.37 -4.02
C GLY A 277 2.15 -3.27 -5.54
N HIS A 278 1.44 -2.35 -6.21
CA HIS A 278 1.58 -2.12 -7.66
C HIS A 278 2.91 -1.47 -8.04
N LEU A 279 3.56 -0.80 -7.11
CA LEU A 279 4.87 -0.16 -7.33
C LEU A 279 6.03 -0.97 -6.75
N THR A 280 5.80 -2.24 -6.42
CA THR A 280 6.75 -3.09 -5.69
C THR A 280 6.95 -4.42 -6.41
N GLY A 281 8.20 -4.89 -6.48
CA GLY A 281 8.54 -6.23 -7.02
C GLY A 281 8.79 -6.27 -8.53
N PRO A 282 8.98 -7.49 -9.07
CA PRO A 282 9.46 -7.69 -10.44
C PRO A 282 8.43 -7.37 -11.52
N ASP A 283 7.13 -7.46 -11.20
CA ASP A 283 6.03 -7.13 -12.10
C ASP A 283 5.35 -5.81 -11.74
N SER A 284 6.08 -4.92 -11.06
CA SER A 284 5.60 -3.58 -10.70
C SER A 284 5.25 -2.75 -11.93
N LEU A 285 4.46 -1.71 -11.72
CA LEU A 285 4.09 -0.78 -12.79
C LEU A 285 5.33 -0.15 -13.47
N GLN A 286 6.39 0.13 -12.69
CA GLN A 286 7.67 0.61 -13.23
C GLN A 286 8.31 -0.44 -14.15
N ALA A 287 8.25 -1.73 -13.78
CA ALA A 287 8.76 -2.81 -14.62
C ALA A 287 7.96 -2.94 -15.92
N LYS A 288 6.61 -2.86 -15.85
CA LYS A 288 5.75 -2.89 -17.04
C LYS A 288 5.95 -1.67 -17.94
N LEU A 289 6.20 -0.51 -17.39
CA LEU A 289 6.59 0.67 -18.16
C LEU A 289 7.94 0.46 -18.85
N ALA A 290 8.92 -0.15 -18.17
CA ALA A 290 10.23 -0.46 -18.76
C ALA A 290 10.13 -1.43 -19.95
N GLU A 291 9.21 -2.42 -19.92
CA GLU A 291 8.90 -3.29 -21.06
C GLU A 291 8.40 -2.50 -22.28
N LEU A 292 7.78 -1.32 -22.07
CA LEU A 292 7.34 -0.40 -23.12
C LEU A 292 8.40 0.65 -23.51
N GLY A 293 9.62 0.55 -22.99
CA GLY A 293 10.72 1.49 -23.21
C GLY A 293 10.61 2.79 -22.41
N ILE A 294 9.77 2.83 -21.38
CA ILE A 294 9.52 4.01 -20.55
C ILE A 294 10.20 3.80 -19.19
N LYS A 295 11.12 4.69 -18.83
CA LYS A 295 11.89 4.62 -17.58
C LYS A 295 11.16 5.39 -16.47
N ALA A 296 10.88 4.74 -15.36
CA ALA A 296 10.49 5.38 -14.10
C ALA A 296 11.72 5.53 -13.20
N GLU A 297 11.92 6.70 -12.63
CA GLU A 297 13.02 7.01 -11.74
C GLU A 297 12.50 7.36 -10.34
N ARG A 298 13.20 6.90 -9.30
CA ARG A 298 12.88 7.30 -7.93
C ARG A 298 13.20 8.78 -7.75
N VAL A 299 12.28 9.52 -7.15
CA VAL A 299 12.52 10.94 -6.79
C VAL A 299 13.31 10.96 -5.50
N GLU A 300 14.49 11.54 -5.53
CA GLU A 300 15.43 11.67 -4.40
C GLU A 300 15.19 12.97 -3.59
#